data_9ebc910a6cf41d5302c147577d1edd90
#
_entry.id   9ebc910a6cf41d5302c147577d1edd90
#
_cell.length_a   1.000
_cell.length_b   1.000
_cell.length_c   1.000
_cell.angle_alpha   90.00
_cell.angle_beta   90.00
_cell.angle_gamma   90.00
#
_symmetry.space_group_name_H-M   'P 1'
#
loop_
_entity.id
_entity.type
_entity.pdbx_description
1 polymer ?
#
loop_
_entity_poly.entity_id
_entity_poly.type
_entity_poly.pdbx_seq_one_letter_code
_entity_poly.pdbx_strand_id
1 'polypeptide(L)'
;MKLYNENAYQYDDMLGKLEAYSKENIVPMHMPGAKRNSELIGRYMDDMPAPYEIDITEIDGFDNMHNADGMIKKAFEKTAALYGADESLFLVNGSTAGNMAAICGVTDKGDSIIVARNCHISVYNAIILGELDAIYVYPQYDDEYGYYKGISLREIKDAVEKNESIGKDIKAVVITSPTYEGNVSDIKNIAAYLHEHNIPLIVDEAHGAHFKFSCEFPQTAVEQGADIVINSVHKTLPSLTQTAVMHINYGYVNVSKVKRYWNIYQSTSPSYILMGSIDRCMSIIEKDGEYLFENYISCLLYT
;
A
#
# COMPACT_ATOMS: atom_id res chain seq x y z
N MET A 1 36.33 -22.07 -16.92
CA MET A 1 35.88 -23.29 -17.59
C MET A 1 34.44 -23.54 -17.14
N LYS A 2 33.45 -23.08 -17.92
CA LYS A 2 32.03 -23.20 -17.58
C LYS A 2 31.58 -24.64 -17.83
N LEU A 3 31.40 -25.42 -16.77
CA LEU A 3 30.71 -26.70 -16.81
C LEU A 3 29.20 -26.47 -16.55
N TYR A 4 28.54 -25.68 -17.39
CA TYR A 4 27.10 -25.70 -17.43
C TYR A 4 26.65 -26.61 -18.57
N ASN A 5 26.16 -27.76 -18.18
CA ASN A 5 25.50 -28.70 -19.06
C ASN A 5 24.25 -28.04 -19.62
N GLU A 6 24.14 -27.89 -20.94
CA GLU A 6 22.99 -27.26 -21.63
C GLU A 6 21.69 -28.10 -21.56
N ASN A 7 21.68 -29.21 -20.85
CA ASN A 7 20.49 -29.90 -20.46
C ASN A 7 19.92 -29.27 -19.20
N ALA A 8 19.16 -28.18 -19.35
CA ALA A 8 18.37 -27.61 -18.29
C ALA A 8 17.52 -28.74 -17.67
N TYR A 9 17.82 -29.08 -16.42
CA TYR A 9 16.95 -29.92 -15.62
C TYR A 9 15.61 -29.21 -15.52
N GLN A 10 14.61 -29.71 -16.23
CA GLN A 10 13.25 -29.23 -16.09
C GLN A 10 12.72 -29.77 -14.78
N TYR A 11 12.81 -28.98 -13.72
CA TYR A 11 12.25 -29.35 -12.43
C TYR A 11 10.72 -29.32 -12.52
N ASP A 12 10.06 -30.40 -12.11
CA ASP A 12 8.61 -30.43 -11.90
C ASP A 12 8.29 -29.90 -10.51
N ASP A 13 8.65 -28.61 -10.31
CA ASP A 13 8.42 -27.87 -9.09
C ASP A 13 7.74 -26.52 -9.39
N MET A 14 7.52 -25.69 -8.37
CA MET A 14 6.87 -24.39 -8.49
C MET A 14 7.66 -23.45 -9.41
N LEU A 15 9.00 -23.40 -9.29
CA LEU A 15 9.83 -22.52 -10.11
C LEU A 15 9.82 -22.96 -11.58
N GLY A 16 9.88 -24.27 -11.86
CA GLY A 16 9.73 -24.81 -13.21
C GLY A 16 8.41 -24.44 -13.86
N LYS A 17 7.31 -24.47 -13.10
CA LYS A 17 5.99 -24.02 -13.57
C LYS A 17 5.95 -22.52 -13.85
N LEU A 18 6.55 -21.70 -12.98
CA LEU A 18 6.64 -20.25 -13.18
C LEU A 18 7.52 -19.90 -14.38
N GLU A 19 8.63 -20.63 -14.58
CA GLU A 19 9.49 -20.46 -15.74
C GLU A 19 8.76 -20.84 -17.04
N ALA A 20 8.04 -21.95 -17.07
CA ALA A 20 7.21 -22.34 -18.21
C ALA A 20 6.16 -21.26 -18.51
N TYR A 21 5.42 -20.81 -17.50
CA TYR A 21 4.44 -19.73 -17.63
C TYR A 21 5.07 -18.42 -18.13
N SER A 22 6.31 -18.11 -17.72
CA SER A 22 7.00 -16.90 -18.16
C SER A 22 7.25 -16.85 -19.69
N LYS A 23 7.31 -18.02 -20.33
CA LYS A 23 7.54 -18.18 -21.78
C LYS A 23 6.26 -18.19 -22.60
N GLU A 24 5.09 -18.25 -21.94
CA GLU A 24 3.80 -18.23 -22.62
C GLU A 24 3.49 -16.83 -23.17
N ASN A 25 3.00 -16.77 -24.42
CA ASN A 25 2.59 -15.52 -25.06
C ASN A 25 1.15 -15.18 -24.72
N ILE A 26 0.92 -14.73 -23.47
CA ILE A 26 -0.39 -14.31 -22.97
C ILE A 26 -0.32 -12.86 -22.48
N VAL A 27 -1.43 -12.14 -22.56
CA VAL A 27 -1.57 -10.80 -21.98
C VAL A 27 -1.96 -10.93 -20.50
N PRO A 28 -1.09 -10.54 -19.55
CA PRO A 28 -1.36 -10.71 -18.12
C PRO A 28 -2.30 -9.62 -17.61
N MET A 29 -3.58 -9.93 -17.47
CA MET A 29 -4.60 -9.02 -16.91
C MET A 29 -4.66 -9.05 -15.38
N HIS A 30 -3.83 -9.87 -14.74
CA HIS A 30 -3.71 -9.98 -13.28
C HIS A 30 -2.57 -9.13 -12.71
N MET A 31 -2.51 -8.98 -11.38
CA MET A 31 -1.36 -8.42 -10.66
C MET A 31 -0.11 -9.31 -10.85
N PRO A 32 1.11 -8.79 -10.77
CA PRO A 32 1.49 -7.42 -10.37
C PRO A 32 1.41 -6.38 -11.51
N GLY A 33 1.58 -5.09 -11.15
CA GLY A 33 1.51 -3.95 -12.06
C GLY A 33 2.55 -3.93 -13.18
N ALA A 34 3.71 -4.56 -12.99
CA ALA A 34 4.75 -4.73 -14.01
C ALA A 34 4.29 -5.56 -15.23
N LYS A 35 3.19 -6.32 -15.11
CA LYS A 35 2.52 -7.04 -16.19
C LYS A 35 3.42 -7.95 -17.03
N ARG A 36 4.55 -8.45 -16.48
CA ARG A 36 5.55 -9.24 -17.24
C ARG A 36 6.06 -8.53 -18.50
N ASN A 37 5.96 -7.20 -18.53
CA ASN A 37 6.34 -6.41 -19.69
C ASN A 37 7.85 -6.11 -19.65
N SER A 38 8.65 -7.05 -20.19
CA SER A 38 10.11 -6.90 -20.27
C SER A 38 10.54 -5.78 -21.23
N GLU A 39 9.74 -5.41 -22.25
CA GLU A 39 10.08 -4.30 -23.15
C GLU A 39 10.01 -2.96 -22.42
N LEU A 40 9.01 -2.76 -21.57
CA LEU A 40 8.83 -1.52 -20.83
C LEU A 40 9.67 -1.50 -19.55
N ILE A 41 9.60 -2.55 -18.75
CA ILE A 41 10.26 -2.61 -17.45
C ILE A 41 11.71 -3.11 -17.56
N GLY A 42 12.03 -3.96 -18.56
CA GLY A 42 13.36 -4.52 -18.76
C GLY A 42 14.44 -3.46 -18.83
N ARG A 43 14.23 -2.38 -19.59
CA ARG A 43 15.20 -1.27 -19.67
C ARG A 43 15.56 -0.60 -18.33
N TYR A 44 14.74 -0.76 -17.31
CA TYR A 44 14.99 -0.29 -15.94
C TYR A 44 15.52 -1.39 -15.01
N MET A 45 15.44 -2.65 -15.43
CA MET A 45 15.76 -3.83 -14.64
C MET A 45 16.86 -4.71 -15.26
N ASP A 46 17.38 -4.34 -16.44
CA ASP A 46 18.42 -5.12 -17.14
C ASP A 46 19.69 -5.30 -16.30
N ASP A 47 19.98 -4.34 -15.41
CA ASP A 47 21.11 -4.37 -14.49
C ASP A 47 20.74 -4.95 -13.10
N MET A 48 19.54 -5.51 -12.92
CA MET A 48 19.14 -6.09 -11.64
C MET A 48 19.90 -7.42 -11.43
N PRO A 49 20.70 -7.54 -10.35
CA PRO A 49 21.41 -8.78 -10.05
C PRO A 49 20.46 -9.96 -9.84
N ALA A 50 20.94 -11.17 -10.05
CA ALA A 50 20.17 -12.38 -9.74
C ALA A 50 19.77 -12.37 -8.25
N PRO A 51 18.52 -12.74 -7.90
CA PRO A 51 18.03 -12.64 -6.52
C PRO A 51 18.96 -13.28 -5.47
N TYR A 52 19.50 -14.46 -5.75
CA TYR A 52 20.41 -15.16 -4.84
C TYR A 52 21.77 -14.46 -4.66
N GLU A 53 22.15 -13.54 -5.53
CA GLU A 53 23.41 -12.79 -5.42
C GLU A 53 23.29 -11.57 -4.50
N ILE A 54 22.05 -11.09 -4.28
CA ILE A 54 21.73 -9.90 -3.48
C ILE A 54 20.86 -10.22 -2.26
N ASP A 55 20.57 -11.50 -2.00
CA ASP A 55 19.81 -11.91 -0.83
C ASP A 55 20.68 -11.91 0.42
N ILE A 56 20.51 -10.88 1.23
CA ILE A 56 21.28 -10.63 2.45
C ILE A 56 20.33 -10.34 3.61
N THR A 57 20.88 -10.30 4.81
CA THR A 57 20.21 -9.76 6.01
C THR A 57 20.89 -8.45 6.43
N GLU A 58 20.62 -7.97 7.65
CA GLU A 58 21.23 -6.79 8.27
C GLU A 58 22.72 -7.04 8.63
N ILE A 59 23.59 -6.96 7.63
CA ILE A 59 25.04 -7.04 7.79
C ILE A 59 25.66 -5.65 7.79
N ASP A 60 26.89 -5.55 8.29
CA ASP A 60 27.63 -4.28 8.34
C ASP A 60 27.66 -3.58 6.98
N GLY A 61 27.27 -2.30 6.96
CA GLY A 61 27.23 -1.47 5.76
C GLY A 61 25.91 -1.51 4.98
N PHE A 62 24.92 -2.34 5.38
CA PHE A 62 23.65 -2.49 4.67
C PHE A 62 22.39 -2.03 5.44
N ASP A 63 22.57 -1.37 6.59
CA ASP A 63 21.46 -0.80 7.37
C ASP A 63 20.52 -1.88 7.97
N ASN A 64 19.54 -1.45 8.78
CA ASN A 64 18.53 -2.33 9.39
C ASN A 64 17.16 -1.67 9.28
N MET A 65 16.19 -2.34 8.65
CA MET A 65 14.87 -1.78 8.42
C MET A 65 14.18 -1.31 9.72
N HIS A 66 14.35 -2.05 10.80
CA HIS A 66 13.71 -1.77 12.09
C HIS A 66 14.40 -0.66 12.90
N ASN A 67 15.61 -0.27 12.51
CA ASN A 67 16.40 0.82 13.12
C ASN A 67 17.23 1.51 12.04
N ALA A 68 16.56 1.97 10.99
CA ALA A 68 17.19 2.52 9.79
C ALA A 68 17.94 3.83 10.09
N ASP A 69 19.23 3.86 9.73
CA ASP A 69 20.10 5.05 9.87
C ASP A 69 20.97 5.31 8.62
N GLY A 70 20.90 4.42 7.62
CA GLY A 70 21.71 4.41 6.41
C GLY A 70 20.91 4.49 5.11
N MET A 71 21.09 3.49 4.23
CA MET A 71 20.48 3.47 2.90
C MET A 71 18.96 3.26 2.97
N ILE A 72 18.46 2.47 3.91
CA ILE A 72 17.03 2.22 4.06
C ILE A 72 16.34 3.49 4.55
N LYS A 73 16.95 4.23 5.51
CA LYS A 73 16.45 5.52 5.95
C LYS A 73 16.31 6.50 4.79
N LYS A 74 17.34 6.60 3.94
CA LYS A 74 17.31 7.47 2.74
C LYS A 74 16.19 7.06 1.77
N ALA A 75 15.94 5.76 1.61
CA ALA A 75 14.85 5.26 0.77
C ALA A 75 13.48 5.62 1.36
N PHE A 76 13.31 5.57 2.69
CA PHE A 76 12.11 6.04 3.37
C PHE A 76 11.88 7.54 3.17
N GLU A 77 12.91 8.35 3.40
CA GLU A 77 12.87 9.81 3.24
C GLU A 77 12.55 10.22 1.80
N LYS A 78 13.17 9.56 0.81
CA LYS A 78 12.87 9.76 -0.62
C LYS A 78 11.41 9.45 -0.92
N THR A 79 10.90 8.32 -0.44
CA THR A 79 9.52 7.89 -0.66
C THR A 79 8.53 8.86 0.00
N ALA A 80 8.82 9.32 1.22
CA ALA A 80 8.01 10.33 1.90
C ALA A 80 7.95 11.63 1.10
N ALA A 81 9.09 12.11 0.61
CA ALA A 81 9.17 13.31 -0.21
C ALA A 81 8.37 13.18 -1.52
N LEU A 82 8.43 12.02 -2.20
CA LEU A 82 7.70 11.76 -3.44
C LEU A 82 6.18 11.83 -3.23
N TYR A 83 5.66 11.26 -2.14
CA TYR A 83 4.23 11.27 -1.85
C TYR A 83 3.76 12.52 -1.11
N GLY A 84 4.68 13.29 -0.52
CA GLY A 84 4.36 14.47 0.29
C GLY A 84 3.87 14.09 1.70
N ALA A 85 4.29 12.94 2.23
CA ALA A 85 4.03 12.50 3.60
C ALA A 85 5.12 12.99 4.55
N ASP A 86 4.81 13.09 5.85
CA ASP A 86 5.82 13.39 6.87
C ASP A 86 6.78 12.21 7.08
N GLU A 87 6.27 10.99 6.97
CA GLU A 87 7.07 9.76 7.08
C GLU A 87 6.52 8.67 6.15
N SER A 88 7.40 7.85 5.57
CA SER A 88 7.03 6.67 4.80
C SER A 88 7.85 5.47 5.21
N LEU A 89 7.19 4.32 5.39
CA LEU A 89 7.79 3.09 5.86
C LEU A 89 7.50 1.96 4.86
N PHE A 90 8.52 1.19 4.49
CA PHE A 90 8.33 0.04 3.61
C PHE A 90 7.62 -1.11 4.32
N LEU A 91 6.81 -1.83 3.55
CA LEU A 91 6.06 -3.00 3.98
C LEU A 91 6.46 -4.18 3.10
N VAL A 92 7.20 -5.12 3.68
CA VAL A 92 7.61 -6.35 2.99
C VAL A 92 6.68 -7.53 3.28
N ASN A 93 5.71 -7.33 4.18
CA ASN A 93 4.63 -8.27 4.47
C ASN A 93 3.26 -7.78 3.90
N GLY A 94 3.33 -6.96 2.85
CA GLY A 94 2.17 -6.45 2.13
C GLY A 94 1.39 -5.38 2.86
N SER A 95 0.40 -4.81 2.18
CA SER A 95 -0.58 -3.89 2.77
C SER A 95 -1.36 -4.53 3.91
N THR A 96 -1.44 -5.85 3.96
CA THR A 96 -2.03 -6.59 5.09
C THR A 96 -1.35 -6.20 6.40
N ALA A 97 -0.02 -6.27 6.46
CA ALA A 97 0.74 -5.86 7.64
C ALA A 97 0.60 -4.35 7.91
N GLY A 98 0.53 -3.54 6.86
CA GLY A 98 0.31 -2.10 6.96
C GLY A 98 -1.03 -1.74 7.61
N ASN A 99 -2.12 -2.31 7.12
CA ASN A 99 -3.46 -2.08 7.69
C ASN A 99 -3.53 -2.52 9.16
N MET A 100 -2.96 -3.68 9.48
CA MET A 100 -2.93 -4.19 10.86
C MET A 100 -2.09 -3.29 11.75
N ALA A 101 -0.92 -2.86 11.30
CA ALA A 101 -0.04 -1.97 12.05
C ALA A 101 -0.67 -0.59 12.29
N ALA A 102 -1.31 -0.03 11.26
CA ALA A 102 -2.00 1.26 11.35
C ALA A 102 -3.12 1.21 12.39
N ILE A 103 -4.02 0.23 12.28
CA ILE A 103 -5.18 0.10 13.19
C ILE A 103 -4.71 -0.17 14.62
N CYS A 104 -3.86 -1.17 14.85
CA CYS A 104 -3.35 -1.48 16.19
C CYS A 104 -2.46 -0.36 16.76
N GLY A 105 -1.84 0.44 15.89
CA GLY A 105 -1.01 1.59 16.27
C GLY A 105 -1.81 2.78 16.81
N VAL A 106 -3.07 2.94 16.42
CA VAL A 106 -3.93 4.04 16.85
C VAL A 106 -4.99 3.63 17.87
N THR A 107 -5.15 2.32 18.14
CA THR A 107 -6.16 1.79 19.05
C THR A 107 -5.55 1.00 20.19
N ASP A 108 -6.31 0.82 21.27
CA ASP A 108 -6.06 -0.12 22.37
C ASP A 108 -7.21 -1.14 22.42
N LYS A 109 -7.01 -2.23 23.17
CA LYS A 109 -8.02 -3.28 23.34
C LYS A 109 -9.34 -2.70 23.85
N GLY A 110 -10.42 -3.02 23.14
CA GLY A 110 -11.78 -2.59 23.48
C GLY A 110 -12.16 -1.22 22.94
N ASP A 111 -11.27 -0.52 22.27
CA ASP A 111 -11.57 0.76 21.64
C ASP A 111 -12.61 0.60 20.52
N SER A 112 -13.43 1.65 20.34
CA SER A 112 -14.40 1.71 19.25
C SER A 112 -13.78 2.36 18.01
N ILE A 113 -14.01 1.74 16.84
CA ILE A 113 -13.58 2.27 15.54
C ILE A 113 -14.72 2.23 14.53
N ILE A 114 -14.76 3.20 13.62
CA ILE A 114 -15.68 3.19 12.46
C ILE A 114 -14.95 2.57 11.27
N VAL A 115 -15.58 1.62 10.60
CA VAL A 115 -14.95 0.83 9.51
C VAL A 115 -15.90 0.72 8.32
N ALA A 116 -15.39 1.02 7.12
CA ALA A 116 -16.12 0.74 5.89
C ALA A 116 -16.38 -0.76 5.71
N ARG A 117 -17.63 -1.16 5.45
CA ARG A 117 -18.00 -2.59 5.37
C ARG A 117 -17.38 -3.31 4.18
N ASN A 118 -16.98 -2.59 3.14
CA ASN A 118 -16.27 -3.10 1.97
C ASN A 118 -14.73 -3.10 2.12
N CYS A 119 -14.20 -3.02 3.34
CA CYS A 119 -12.77 -3.05 3.60
C CYS A 119 -12.16 -4.45 3.36
N HIS A 120 -10.84 -4.46 3.17
CA HIS A 120 -10.08 -5.68 2.98
C HIS A 120 -10.05 -6.55 4.25
N ILE A 121 -9.89 -7.87 4.09
CA ILE A 121 -9.84 -8.84 5.21
C ILE A 121 -8.81 -8.49 6.29
N SER A 122 -7.71 -7.81 5.95
CA SER A 122 -6.69 -7.36 6.92
C SER A 122 -7.25 -6.41 7.98
N VAL A 123 -8.25 -5.60 7.64
CA VAL A 123 -8.93 -4.71 8.59
C VAL A 123 -9.73 -5.53 9.60
N TYR A 124 -10.47 -6.55 9.14
CA TYR A 124 -11.17 -7.48 10.04
C TYR A 124 -10.20 -8.26 10.95
N ASN A 125 -9.04 -8.66 10.41
CA ASN A 125 -8.02 -9.31 11.21
C ASN A 125 -7.49 -8.39 12.33
N ALA A 126 -7.28 -7.10 12.03
CA ALA A 126 -6.88 -6.12 13.04
C ALA A 126 -7.97 -5.94 14.13
N ILE A 127 -9.25 -5.89 13.73
CA ILE A 127 -10.38 -5.81 14.67
C ILE A 127 -10.39 -7.01 15.61
N ILE A 128 -10.22 -8.22 15.07
CA ILE A 128 -10.21 -9.46 15.87
C ILE A 128 -9.03 -9.48 16.82
N LEU A 129 -7.81 -9.20 16.33
CA LEU A 129 -6.59 -9.24 17.13
C LEU A 129 -6.53 -8.12 18.18
N GLY A 130 -7.08 -6.93 17.85
CA GLY A 130 -7.19 -5.81 18.77
C GLY A 130 -8.37 -5.92 19.75
N GLU A 131 -9.25 -6.92 19.57
CA GLU A 131 -10.51 -7.04 20.33
C GLU A 131 -11.31 -5.71 20.31
N LEU A 132 -11.40 -5.09 19.10
CA LEU A 132 -11.99 -3.77 18.92
C LEU A 132 -13.52 -3.85 18.76
N ASP A 133 -14.22 -2.79 19.22
CA ASP A 133 -15.65 -2.58 18.98
C ASP A 133 -15.84 -1.90 17.62
N ALA A 134 -16.18 -2.67 16.59
CA ALA A 134 -16.28 -2.17 15.22
C ALA A 134 -17.69 -1.67 14.89
N ILE A 135 -17.78 -0.42 14.48
CA ILE A 135 -18.98 0.26 14.00
C ILE A 135 -18.90 0.30 12.47
N TYR A 136 -19.78 -0.41 11.78
CA TYR A 136 -19.72 -0.51 10.33
C TYR A 136 -20.53 0.59 9.65
N VAL A 137 -19.89 1.26 8.66
CA VAL A 137 -20.54 2.13 7.69
C VAL A 137 -20.63 1.41 6.34
N TYR A 138 -21.75 1.60 5.65
CA TYR A 138 -22.05 0.87 4.43
C TYR A 138 -21.97 1.83 3.24
N PRO A 139 -21.17 1.50 2.20
CA PRO A 139 -21.16 2.27 0.97
C PRO A 139 -22.52 2.16 0.27
N GLN A 140 -22.90 3.19 -0.46
CA GLN A 140 -24.08 3.16 -1.30
C GLN A 140 -23.88 2.17 -2.45
N TYR A 141 -24.94 1.45 -2.78
CA TYR A 141 -24.94 0.55 -3.93
C TYR A 141 -25.46 1.29 -5.16
N ASP A 142 -24.82 1.07 -6.30
CA ASP A 142 -25.27 1.57 -7.59
C ASP A 142 -26.03 0.45 -8.30
N ASP A 143 -27.35 0.58 -8.37
CA ASP A 143 -28.24 -0.42 -8.97
C ASP A 143 -28.11 -0.50 -10.49
N GLU A 144 -27.63 0.58 -11.15
CA GLU A 144 -27.48 0.64 -12.60
C GLU A 144 -26.26 -0.17 -13.07
N TYR A 145 -25.13 -0.01 -12.35
CA TYR A 145 -23.86 -0.65 -12.71
C TYR A 145 -23.49 -1.84 -11.83
N GLY A 146 -24.24 -2.10 -10.77
CA GLY A 146 -24.09 -3.30 -9.94
C GLY A 146 -22.85 -3.31 -9.05
N TYR A 147 -22.39 -2.15 -8.51
CA TYR A 147 -21.22 -2.08 -7.64
C TYR A 147 -21.45 -1.17 -6.41
N TYR A 148 -20.57 -1.26 -5.43
CA TYR A 148 -20.55 -0.36 -4.27
C TYR A 148 -19.70 0.87 -4.52
N LYS A 149 -20.25 2.07 -4.20
CA LYS A 149 -19.54 3.35 -4.26
C LYS A 149 -18.52 3.48 -3.12
N GLY A 150 -17.77 4.59 -3.13
CA GLY A 150 -16.97 5.00 -1.97
C GLY A 150 -17.87 5.39 -0.77
N ILE A 151 -17.26 5.50 0.39
CA ILE A 151 -17.94 6.01 1.59
C ILE A 151 -18.08 7.53 1.46
N SER A 152 -19.27 8.07 1.72
CA SER A 152 -19.51 9.52 1.71
C SER A 152 -19.26 10.15 3.08
N LEU A 153 -19.03 11.47 3.08
CA LEU A 153 -18.94 12.26 4.31
C LEU A 153 -20.20 12.11 5.18
N ARG A 154 -21.37 11.95 4.57
CA ARG A 154 -22.63 11.79 5.30
C ARG A 154 -22.65 10.52 6.15
N GLU A 155 -22.28 9.37 5.57
CA GLU A 155 -22.23 8.11 6.31
C GLU A 155 -21.25 8.18 7.50
N ILE A 156 -20.14 8.90 7.33
CA ILE A 156 -19.16 9.11 8.42
C ILE A 156 -19.78 10.00 9.51
N LYS A 157 -20.37 11.16 9.15
CA LYS A 157 -21.01 12.06 10.10
C LYS A 157 -22.11 11.36 10.90
N ASP A 158 -23.03 10.69 10.22
CA ASP A 158 -24.15 9.98 10.86
C ASP A 158 -23.61 8.92 11.86
N ALA A 159 -22.50 8.24 11.53
CA ALA A 159 -21.90 7.25 12.39
C ALA A 159 -21.20 7.88 13.62
N VAL A 160 -20.42 8.95 13.43
CA VAL A 160 -19.74 9.66 14.53
C VAL A 160 -20.77 10.24 15.50
N GLU A 161 -21.67 11.08 15.02
CA GLU A 161 -22.69 11.77 15.83
C GLU A 161 -23.57 10.79 16.61
N LYS A 162 -24.02 9.71 15.96
CA LYS A 162 -24.82 8.66 16.61
C LYS A 162 -24.09 8.00 17.76
N ASN A 163 -22.79 7.68 17.60
CA ASN A 163 -22.04 6.94 18.60
C ASN A 163 -21.55 7.87 19.74
N GLU A 164 -21.17 9.10 19.45
CA GLU A 164 -20.87 10.13 20.45
C GLU A 164 -22.11 10.43 21.33
N SER A 165 -23.31 10.47 20.75
CA SER A 165 -24.55 10.72 21.49
C SER A 165 -24.87 9.68 22.57
N ILE A 166 -24.31 8.48 22.45
CA ILE A 166 -24.41 7.39 23.43
C ILE A 166 -23.14 7.20 24.26
N GLY A 167 -22.20 8.17 24.17
CA GLY A 167 -20.99 8.20 24.99
C GLY A 167 -19.87 7.27 24.51
N LYS A 168 -19.90 6.80 23.27
CA LYS A 168 -18.78 6.05 22.69
C LYS A 168 -17.68 7.00 22.22
N ASP A 169 -16.45 6.71 22.60
CA ASP A 169 -15.24 7.42 22.18
C ASP A 169 -14.63 6.71 20.94
N ILE A 170 -14.77 7.33 19.77
CA ILE A 170 -14.27 6.77 18.50
C ILE A 170 -12.77 7.08 18.37
N LYS A 171 -11.96 6.04 18.27
CA LYS A 171 -10.49 6.17 18.22
C LYS A 171 -9.91 6.26 16.82
N ALA A 172 -10.61 5.78 15.80
CA ALA A 172 -10.20 5.90 14.42
C ALA A 172 -11.35 5.64 13.44
N VAL A 173 -11.19 6.13 12.23
CA VAL A 173 -12.00 5.74 11.07
C VAL A 173 -11.11 5.06 10.04
N VAL A 174 -11.57 3.94 9.49
CA VAL A 174 -10.85 3.16 8.48
C VAL A 174 -11.73 3.01 7.24
N ILE A 175 -11.26 3.52 6.10
CA ILE A 175 -11.96 3.40 4.82
C ILE A 175 -11.03 2.88 3.72
N THR A 176 -11.62 2.31 2.67
CA THR A 176 -10.89 1.87 1.47
C THR A 176 -11.21 2.85 0.34
N SER A 177 -10.18 3.52 -0.18
CA SER A 177 -10.30 4.48 -1.29
C SER A 177 -8.97 4.52 -2.08
N PRO A 178 -8.99 4.17 -3.38
CA PRO A 178 -10.15 3.74 -4.14
C PRO A 178 -10.68 2.37 -3.71
N THR A 179 -11.97 2.11 -4.00
CA THR A 179 -12.52 0.76 -3.87
C THR A 179 -11.93 -0.18 -4.92
N TYR A 180 -12.26 -1.48 -4.86
CA TYR A 180 -11.83 -2.45 -5.87
C TYR A 180 -12.27 -2.05 -7.29
N GLU A 181 -13.45 -1.45 -7.41
CA GLU A 181 -14.04 -0.97 -8.66
C GLU A 181 -13.49 0.38 -9.13
N GLY A 182 -12.61 1.02 -8.33
CA GLY A 182 -11.97 2.30 -8.67
C GLY A 182 -12.70 3.55 -8.16
N ASN A 183 -13.74 3.41 -7.31
CA ASN A 183 -14.43 4.56 -6.75
C ASN A 183 -13.61 5.21 -5.63
N VAL A 184 -13.46 6.52 -5.67
CA VAL A 184 -12.78 7.31 -4.64
C VAL A 184 -13.79 7.99 -3.71
N SER A 185 -13.44 8.09 -2.43
CA SER A 185 -14.18 8.85 -1.41
C SER A 185 -13.66 10.29 -1.36
N ASP A 186 -14.48 11.20 -0.84
CA ASP A 186 -14.09 12.59 -0.58
C ASP A 186 -13.22 12.68 0.70
N ILE A 187 -11.98 12.18 0.58
CA ILE A 187 -11.04 12.06 1.70
C ILE A 187 -10.81 13.41 2.38
N LYS A 188 -10.69 14.49 1.59
CA LYS A 188 -10.40 15.83 2.12
C LYS A 188 -11.48 16.30 3.10
N ASN A 189 -12.75 16.19 2.73
CA ASN A 189 -13.83 16.64 3.59
C ASN A 189 -14.08 15.66 4.75
N ILE A 190 -13.83 14.36 4.54
CA ILE A 190 -13.90 13.35 5.61
C ILE A 190 -12.82 13.62 6.65
N ALA A 191 -11.55 13.79 6.23
CA ALA A 191 -10.42 14.08 7.13
C ALA A 191 -10.68 15.38 7.91
N ALA A 192 -11.07 16.47 7.23
CA ALA A 192 -11.35 17.75 7.88
C ALA A 192 -12.41 17.62 8.99
N TYR A 193 -13.51 16.91 8.72
CA TYR A 193 -14.55 16.65 9.71
C TYR A 193 -14.05 15.82 10.89
N LEU A 194 -13.32 14.74 10.63
CA LEU A 194 -12.79 13.85 11.68
C LEU A 194 -11.78 14.56 12.57
N HIS A 195 -10.97 15.45 12.00
CA HIS A 195 -9.99 16.23 12.75
C HIS A 195 -10.65 17.23 13.70
N GLU A 196 -11.84 17.79 13.38
CA GLU A 196 -12.62 18.59 14.32
C GLU A 196 -13.04 17.80 15.57
N HIS A 197 -13.15 16.46 15.44
CA HIS A 197 -13.46 15.53 16.53
C HIS A 197 -12.22 14.86 17.14
N ASN A 198 -11.00 15.22 16.72
CA ASN A 198 -9.75 14.56 17.09
C ASN A 198 -9.71 13.05 16.77
N ILE A 199 -10.35 12.63 15.69
CA ILE A 199 -10.40 11.25 15.22
C ILE A 199 -9.45 11.10 14.03
N PRO A 200 -8.43 10.23 14.07
CA PRO A 200 -7.55 9.97 12.93
C PRO A 200 -8.26 9.16 11.83
N LEU A 201 -7.89 9.45 10.59
CA LEU A 201 -8.35 8.77 9.39
C LEU A 201 -7.25 7.85 8.84
N ILE A 202 -7.55 6.55 8.74
CA ILE A 202 -6.73 5.55 8.06
C ILE A 202 -7.37 5.23 6.70
N VAL A 203 -6.59 5.34 5.62
CA VAL A 203 -7.04 5.02 4.28
C VAL A 203 -6.26 3.84 3.71
N ASP A 204 -6.97 2.75 3.43
CA ASP A 204 -6.45 1.68 2.58
C ASP A 204 -6.54 2.13 1.12
N GLU A 205 -5.46 2.73 0.64
CA GLU A 205 -5.28 3.20 -0.74
C GLU A 205 -4.47 2.18 -1.57
N ALA A 206 -4.66 0.89 -1.31
CA ALA A 206 -3.88 -0.18 -1.93
C ALA A 206 -3.97 -0.19 -3.47
N HIS A 207 -5.05 0.32 -4.06
CA HIS A 207 -5.24 0.44 -5.51
C HIS A 207 -4.89 1.83 -6.06
N GLY A 208 -4.47 2.77 -5.23
CA GLY A 208 -4.18 4.17 -5.59
C GLY A 208 -2.71 4.57 -5.54
N ALA A 209 -1.75 3.63 -5.42
CA ALA A 209 -0.33 3.95 -5.30
C ALA A 209 0.23 4.83 -6.43
N HIS A 210 -0.41 4.85 -7.59
CA HIS A 210 -0.04 5.65 -8.76
C HIS A 210 -0.64 7.06 -8.78
N PHE A 211 -1.59 7.38 -7.91
CA PHE A 211 -2.36 8.62 -7.99
C PHE A 211 -1.48 9.89 -7.96
N LYS A 212 -0.40 9.86 -7.20
CA LYS A 212 0.51 11.01 -7.06
C LYS A 212 1.19 11.43 -8.36
N PHE A 213 1.30 10.55 -9.34
CA PHE A 213 2.26 10.68 -10.43
C PHE A 213 1.67 11.17 -11.76
N SER A 214 0.40 11.58 -11.78
CA SER A 214 -0.22 12.29 -12.91
C SER A 214 -1.40 13.13 -12.43
N CYS A 215 -1.57 14.32 -13.01
CA CYS A 215 -2.71 15.21 -12.74
C CYS A 215 -4.04 14.66 -13.28
N GLU A 216 -4.03 13.65 -14.12
CA GLU A 216 -5.21 12.96 -14.64
C GLU A 216 -5.80 11.97 -13.62
N PHE A 217 -5.07 11.65 -12.56
CA PHE A 217 -5.55 10.81 -11.47
C PHE A 217 -6.13 11.64 -10.33
N PRO A 218 -6.96 11.04 -9.46
CA PRO A 218 -7.37 11.67 -8.22
C PRO A 218 -6.17 12.04 -7.34
N GLN A 219 -6.32 13.06 -6.49
CA GLN A 219 -5.33 13.33 -5.45
C GLN A 219 -5.21 12.14 -4.49
N THR A 220 -3.98 11.88 -4.00
CA THR A 220 -3.76 10.83 -3.02
C THR A 220 -4.44 11.14 -1.68
N ALA A 221 -4.75 10.12 -0.91
CA ALA A 221 -5.28 10.30 0.43
C ALA A 221 -4.27 11.04 1.35
N VAL A 222 -2.96 10.91 1.09
CA VAL A 222 -1.90 11.68 1.76
C VAL A 222 -2.11 13.18 1.58
N GLU A 223 -2.25 13.63 0.33
CA GLU A 223 -2.46 15.05 -0.01
C GLU A 223 -3.80 15.60 0.48
N GLN A 224 -4.77 14.73 0.62
CA GLN A 224 -6.11 15.07 1.10
C GLN A 224 -6.23 15.08 2.63
N GLY A 225 -5.14 14.79 3.36
CA GLY A 225 -5.07 14.94 4.81
C GLY A 225 -5.42 13.69 5.61
N ALA A 226 -5.43 12.51 5.01
CA ALA A 226 -5.49 11.26 5.80
C ALA A 226 -4.23 11.10 6.66
N ASP A 227 -4.39 10.55 7.86
CA ASP A 227 -3.30 10.46 8.85
C ASP A 227 -2.38 9.25 8.61
N ILE A 228 -2.97 8.13 8.15
CA ILE A 228 -2.20 6.95 7.72
C ILE A 228 -2.78 6.46 6.39
N VAL A 229 -1.90 6.27 5.42
CA VAL A 229 -2.28 5.77 4.08
C VAL A 229 -1.44 4.54 3.73
N ILE A 230 -2.10 3.50 3.24
CA ILE A 230 -1.46 2.25 2.88
C ILE A 230 -1.53 2.05 1.37
N ASN A 231 -0.39 2.07 0.69
CA ASN A 231 -0.28 1.82 -0.74
C ASN A 231 0.30 0.44 -1.05
N SER A 232 -0.38 -0.39 -1.84
CA SER A 232 0.21 -1.60 -2.42
C SER A 232 0.97 -1.21 -3.69
N VAL A 233 2.26 -0.93 -3.59
CA VAL A 233 3.05 -0.49 -4.75
C VAL A 233 3.12 -1.54 -5.85
N HIS A 234 3.06 -2.83 -5.48
CA HIS A 234 3.04 -3.93 -6.45
C HIS A 234 1.77 -4.03 -7.30
N LYS A 235 0.65 -3.40 -6.89
CA LYS A 235 -0.62 -3.51 -7.64
C LYS A 235 -0.65 -2.64 -8.88
N THR A 236 -0.15 -1.42 -8.78
CA THR A 236 -0.28 -0.41 -9.84
C THR A 236 1.07 0.18 -10.28
N LEU A 237 2.15 -0.10 -9.57
CA LEU A 237 3.50 0.35 -9.88
C LEU A 237 4.44 -0.84 -10.14
N PRO A 238 5.62 -0.63 -10.78
CA PRO A 238 6.55 -1.68 -11.16
C PRO A 238 7.41 -2.16 -9.97
N SER A 239 6.79 -2.75 -8.97
CA SER A 239 7.45 -3.36 -7.82
C SER A 239 7.06 -4.83 -7.68
N LEU A 240 7.87 -5.62 -6.98
CA LEU A 240 7.61 -7.05 -6.78
C LEU A 240 6.37 -7.26 -5.93
N THR A 241 5.66 -8.36 -6.18
CA THR A 241 4.49 -8.76 -5.38
C THR A 241 4.83 -8.77 -3.89
N GLN A 242 3.85 -8.44 -3.05
CA GLN A 242 3.97 -8.31 -1.59
C GLN A 242 4.52 -6.95 -1.12
N THR A 243 5.12 -6.14 -2.01
CA THR A 243 5.64 -4.82 -1.62
C THR A 243 4.52 -3.80 -1.44
N ALA A 244 4.63 -3.01 -0.37
CA ALA A 244 3.73 -1.91 -0.07
C ALA A 244 4.46 -0.80 0.71
N VAL A 245 3.79 0.33 0.91
CA VAL A 245 4.29 1.46 1.70
C VAL A 245 3.20 1.95 2.62
N MET A 246 3.57 2.30 3.84
CA MET A 246 2.75 3.04 4.79
C MET A 246 3.25 4.47 4.82
N HIS A 247 2.36 5.42 4.58
CA HIS A 247 2.61 6.85 4.74
C HIS A 247 1.94 7.34 6.02
N ILE A 248 2.60 8.23 6.74
CA ILE A 248 2.12 8.80 8.00
C ILE A 248 2.20 10.33 7.89
N ASN A 249 1.09 10.99 8.15
CA ASN A 249 1.02 12.43 8.39
C ASN A 249 0.91 12.68 9.90
N TYR A 250 1.68 13.65 10.39
CA TYR A 250 1.73 13.94 11.82
C TYR A 250 0.51 14.77 12.26
N GLY A 251 0.19 14.68 13.55
CA GLY A 251 -0.85 15.50 14.17
C GLY A 251 -1.84 14.70 15.02
N TYR A 252 -2.46 13.69 14.45
CA TYR A 252 -3.56 12.96 15.09
C TYR A 252 -3.20 11.54 15.53
N VAL A 253 -2.02 11.04 15.19
CA VAL A 253 -1.59 9.68 15.52
C VAL A 253 -0.33 9.66 16.40
N ASN A 254 -0.23 8.67 17.26
CA ASN A 254 1.00 8.39 17.98
C ASN A 254 1.97 7.60 17.08
N VAL A 255 2.83 8.33 16.38
CA VAL A 255 3.79 7.76 15.42
C VAL A 255 4.65 6.65 16.04
N SER A 256 5.10 6.83 17.27
CA SER A 256 5.93 5.83 17.96
C SER A 256 5.16 4.52 18.19
N LYS A 257 3.86 4.60 18.50
CA LYS A 257 3.00 3.42 18.67
C LYS A 257 2.75 2.75 17.31
N VAL A 258 2.48 3.53 16.26
CA VAL A 258 2.32 2.99 14.88
C VAL A 258 3.60 2.27 14.44
N LYS A 259 4.78 2.87 14.62
CA LYS A 259 6.08 2.25 14.28
C LYS A 259 6.35 0.99 15.09
N ARG A 260 5.94 0.94 16.35
CA ARG A 260 6.04 -0.28 17.17
C ARG A 260 5.23 -1.42 16.57
N TYR A 261 3.99 -1.18 16.15
CA TYR A 261 3.16 -2.21 15.50
C TYR A 261 3.64 -2.52 14.08
N TRP A 262 4.14 -1.55 13.33
CA TRP A 262 4.83 -1.80 12.08
C TRP A 262 5.97 -2.80 12.26
N ASN A 263 6.84 -2.62 13.28
CA ASN A 263 7.90 -3.58 13.61
C ASN A 263 7.36 -4.97 13.97
N ILE A 264 6.24 -5.04 14.71
CA ILE A 264 5.65 -6.33 15.15
C ILE A 264 5.11 -7.12 13.94
N TYR A 265 4.49 -6.44 12.97
CA TYR A 265 3.88 -7.09 11.83
C TYR A 265 4.81 -7.30 10.63
N GLN A 266 6.04 -6.81 10.69
CA GLN A 266 7.09 -7.14 9.73
C GLN A 266 7.93 -8.33 10.21
N SER A 267 8.59 -9.01 9.24
CA SER A 267 9.61 -10.01 9.58
C SER A 267 10.79 -9.35 10.28
N THR A 268 11.40 -10.05 11.26
CA THR A 268 12.68 -9.62 11.86
C THR A 268 13.85 -9.76 10.88
N SER A 269 13.67 -10.53 9.81
CA SER A 269 14.62 -10.67 8.70
C SER A 269 13.93 -10.20 7.41
N PRO A 270 13.75 -8.88 7.22
CA PRO A 270 13.04 -8.34 6.07
C PRO A 270 13.83 -8.56 4.79
N SER A 271 13.15 -8.96 3.72
CA SER A 271 13.78 -9.22 2.42
C SER A 271 14.35 -7.94 1.81
N TYR A 272 15.67 -7.90 1.64
CA TYR A 272 16.38 -6.81 0.95
C TYR A 272 16.02 -6.74 -0.53
N ILE A 273 15.67 -7.87 -1.15
CA ILE A 273 15.17 -7.92 -2.53
C ILE A 273 13.84 -7.17 -2.65
N LEU A 274 12.91 -7.38 -1.72
CA LEU A 274 11.64 -6.65 -1.71
C LEU A 274 11.84 -5.17 -1.42
N MET A 275 12.67 -4.81 -0.43
CA MET A 275 13.00 -3.40 -0.13
C MET A 275 13.67 -2.71 -1.32
N GLY A 276 14.66 -3.37 -1.94
CA GLY A 276 15.33 -2.87 -3.14
C GLY A 276 14.38 -2.68 -4.32
N SER A 277 13.38 -3.57 -4.44
CA SER A 277 12.32 -3.43 -5.45
C SER A 277 11.44 -2.21 -5.22
N ILE A 278 11.09 -1.88 -3.97
CA ILE A 278 10.35 -0.65 -3.63
C ILE A 278 11.21 0.58 -3.97
N ASP A 279 12.45 0.62 -3.50
CA ASP A 279 13.35 1.76 -3.72
C ASP A 279 13.64 1.99 -5.21
N ARG A 280 13.87 0.91 -5.98
CA ARG A 280 14.04 0.99 -7.43
C ARG A 280 12.77 1.50 -8.10
N CYS A 281 11.60 1.03 -7.68
CA CYS A 281 10.30 1.52 -8.17
C CYS A 281 10.16 3.03 -7.95
N MET A 282 10.46 3.53 -6.75
CA MET A 282 10.42 4.97 -6.45
C MET A 282 11.40 5.76 -7.31
N SER A 283 12.60 5.23 -7.55
CA SER A 283 13.59 5.88 -8.43
C SER A 283 13.14 5.95 -9.90
N ILE A 284 12.48 4.89 -10.39
CA ILE A 284 11.90 4.90 -11.76
C ILE A 284 10.80 5.96 -11.86
N ILE A 285 9.90 6.00 -10.89
CA ILE A 285 8.78 6.96 -10.90
C ILE A 285 9.28 8.39 -10.73
N GLU A 286 10.24 8.64 -9.86
CA GLU A 286 10.86 9.97 -9.71
C GLU A 286 11.46 10.49 -11.01
N LYS A 287 12.11 9.61 -11.76
CA LYS A 287 12.83 9.98 -12.98
C LYS A 287 11.95 10.04 -14.22
N ASP A 288 11.11 9.03 -14.43
CA ASP A 288 10.40 8.81 -15.69
C ASP A 288 8.88 8.66 -15.48
N GLY A 289 8.35 8.90 -14.27
CA GLY A 289 6.94 8.65 -13.94
C GLY A 289 5.97 9.43 -14.83
N GLU A 290 6.22 10.72 -15.08
CA GLU A 290 5.39 11.55 -15.95
C GLU A 290 5.25 10.92 -17.34
N TYR A 291 6.37 10.59 -17.98
CA TYR A 291 6.39 9.95 -19.29
C TYR A 291 5.65 8.60 -19.31
N LEU A 292 5.86 7.78 -18.28
CA LEU A 292 5.23 6.45 -18.19
C LEU A 292 3.71 6.57 -18.05
N PHE A 293 3.23 7.50 -17.23
CA PHE A 293 1.79 7.69 -17.02
C PHE A 293 1.10 8.42 -18.17
N GLU A 294 1.77 9.36 -18.83
CA GLU A 294 1.25 9.96 -20.09
C GLU A 294 0.99 8.90 -21.15
N ASN A 295 1.94 7.98 -21.35
CA ASN A 295 1.77 6.87 -22.29
C ASN A 295 0.62 5.93 -21.88
N TYR A 296 0.51 5.61 -20.60
CA TYR A 296 -0.57 4.78 -20.07
C TYR A 296 -1.94 5.42 -20.29
N ILE A 297 -2.10 6.69 -19.94
CA ILE A 297 -3.35 7.44 -20.08
C ILE A 297 -3.72 7.58 -21.56
N SER A 298 -2.76 7.91 -22.41
CA SER A 298 -2.99 8.00 -23.86
C SER A 298 -3.49 6.67 -24.43
N CYS A 299 -2.95 5.55 -23.97
CA CYS A 299 -3.41 4.21 -24.37
C CYS A 299 -4.84 3.94 -23.92
N LEU A 300 -5.19 4.30 -22.66
CA LEU A 300 -6.55 4.13 -22.13
C LEU A 300 -7.59 4.97 -22.88
N LEU A 301 -7.25 6.21 -23.25
CA LEU A 301 -8.18 7.11 -23.96
C LEU A 301 -8.35 6.72 -25.45
N TYR A 302 -7.41 5.98 -26.02
CA TYR A 302 -7.49 5.49 -27.39
C TYR A 302 -8.40 4.26 -27.53
N THR A 303 -8.54 3.46 -26.49
CA THR A 303 -9.36 2.24 -26.46
C THR A 303 -10.79 2.52 -26.04
#